data_8e86818bf70baba2ec4badce3cecb2d2
#
_entry.id   8e86818bf70baba2ec4badce3cecb2d2
#
_cell.length_a   1.000
_cell.length_b   1.000
_cell.length_c   1.000
_cell.angle_alpha   90.00
_cell.angle_beta   90.00
_cell.angle_gamma   90.00
#
_symmetry.space_group_name_H-M   'P 1'
#
loop_
_entity.id
_entity.type
_entity.pdbx_description
1 polymer ?
#
loop_
_entity_poly.entity_id
_entity_poly.type
_entity_poly.pdbx_seq_one_letter_code
_entity_poly.pdbx_strand_id
1 'polypeptide(L)'
;MAYGKDVDIEQNSPVDRYSDDKPLPIDTEATTGVPGESFEVGNSLYAKLQRAVGKYGVEQRGIERVPEDERTDSSLVKVGTMWLAANMVVSSFSIGALGVTVFQLGFVDALLTVLFINLLGITPVCFFSTFGPRYGLRQMVLSRYFFGYYAVKVVAFFNILACVGWSAVNVIVGAQLLNAVNSDVPGYAGIIIIAACTFIITLFGYKVVHMYEMYSWIPCFIVFLIVLGEFAHSGAFQNLAMHSGSAEAGSVLSFAASVYGFATGWTSYAADYTVYQPANVSRTKTFFWTWLGLIFPLCFTEMLGVAIATATVGAEDNPYIVGYGTSGIGGLLAAVLFPPLGRFGQFCLVILALSIIGNNCPNIYSLTFSLQIMGRWTQVVPRFLWTFVGTLVYCAIAIPGYSHFESVLENFMLLIGYWLAIYEGISLTEHFVFAKRTYDITAFNTPSRLPPGIASLLAFGFGILGAVMGMAQVWFLGPIGRKIGLPGYGGDIGFILAFAFSTISYTILRTFEKRTFGR
;
A
#
# COMPACT_ATOMS: atom_id res chain seq x y z
N MET A 1 15.12 -75.90 23.36
CA MET A 1 14.55 -75.22 24.53
C MET A 1 14.83 -73.75 24.46
N ALA A 2 13.74 -72.99 24.41
CA ALA A 2 13.46 -71.63 24.95
C ALA A 2 14.05 -70.42 24.18
N TYR A 3 13.17 -69.87 23.50
CA TYR A 3 12.54 -68.51 23.59
C TYR A 3 13.40 -67.34 23.12
N GLY A 4 13.08 -66.95 21.87
CA GLY A 4 13.32 -65.61 21.34
C GLY A 4 12.40 -64.56 21.98
N LYS A 5 12.86 -63.36 22.08
CA LYS A 5 12.05 -62.14 22.26
C LYS A 5 12.32 -61.25 21.07
N ASP A 6 11.29 -61.11 20.24
CA ASP A 6 11.21 -60.08 19.20
C ASP A 6 11.14 -58.72 19.88
N VAL A 7 12.00 -57.81 19.45
CA VAL A 7 11.94 -56.39 19.81
C VAL A 7 11.36 -55.68 18.60
N ASP A 8 10.07 -55.33 18.69
CA ASP A 8 9.40 -54.45 17.73
C ASP A 8 10.02 -53.05 17.79
N ILE A 9 10.62 -52.67 16.68
CA ILE A 9 11.04 -51.27 16.45
C ILE A 9 9.81 -50.54 15.88
N GLU A 10 9.04 -49.90 16.74
CA GLU A 10 8.03 -48.92 16.32
C GLU A 10 8.70 -47.74 15.61
N GLN A 11 8.45 -47.62 14.33
CA GLN A 11 8.75 -46.46 13.54
C GLN A 11 7.78 -45.32 13.96
N ASN A 12 8.25 -44.45 14.83
CA ASN A 12 7.57 -43.18 15.11
C ASN A 12 7.61 -42.27 13.87
N SER A 13 6.55 -42.25 13.09
CA SER A 13 6.31 -41.23 12.08
C SER A 13 5.77 -39.95 12.75
N PRO A 14 6.20 -38.74 12.36
CA PRO A 14 5.80 -37.48 13.01
C PRO A 14 4.48 -36.92 12.47
N VAL A 15 3.45 -37.74 12.28
CA VAL A 15 2.19 -37.29 11.63
C VAL A 15 0.97 -37.28 12.57
N ASP A 16 1.06 -37.77 13.82
CA ASP A 16 -0.10 -37.77 14.73
C ASP A 16 0.12 -36.97 16.01
N ARG A 17 0.11 -35.63 15.89
CA ARG A 17 -0.21 -34.73 17.01
C ARG A 17 -1.43 -33.85 16.71
N TYR A 18 -2.47 -34.47 16.21
CA TYR A 18 -3.81 -33.91 16.10
C TYR A 18 -4.81 -34.79 16.83
N SER A 19 -4.68 -34.90 18.15
CA SER A 19 -5.80 -35.37 18.98
C SER A 19 -5.56 -34.98 20.44
N ASP A 20 -6.59 -34.43 21.03
CA ASP A 20 -6.78 -34.11 22.45
C ASP A 20 -6.35 -32.73 22.95
N ASP A 21 -6.74 -31.65 22.25
CA ASP A 21 -7.14 -30.43 22.94
C ASP A 21 -8.61 -30.15 22.60
N LYS A 22 -9.49 -30.42 23.53
CA LYS A 22 -10.90 -30.01 23.43
C LYS A 22 -10.94 -28.50 23.22
N PRO A 23 -11.63 -28.01 22.17
CA PRO A 23 -11.88 -26.58 22.07
C PRO A 23 -12.63 -26.14 23.30
N LEU A 24 -12.19 -25.02 23.90
CA LEU A 24 -12.99 -24.31 24.88
C LEU A 24 -14.40 -24.13 24.33
N PRO A 25 -15.46 -24.30 25.10
CA PRO A 25 -16.83 -24.17 24.62
C PRO A 25 -17.00 -22.77 24.04
N ILE A 26 -17.06 -22.69 22.73
CA ILE A 26 -17.61 -21.56 22.02
C ILE A 26 -19.11 -21.72 22.20
N ASP A 27 -19.73 -20.81 22.96
CA ASP A 27 -21.19 -20.76 23.09
C ASP A 27 -21.78 -20.65 21.66
N THR A 28 -22.28 -21.77 21.17
CA THR A 28 -22.98 -21.90 19.91
C THR A 28 -24.44 -21.53 20.11
N GLU A 29 -24.75 -20.24 20.29
CA GLU A 29 -26.09 -19.73 20.14
C GLU A 29 -26.10 -18.43 19.33
N ALA A 30 -26.89 -18.49 18.23
CA ALA A 30 -27.29 -17.40 17.33
C ALA A 30 -26.33 -17.01 16.19
N THR A 31 -26.14 -17.90 15.23
CA THR A 31 -25.79 -17.51 13.87
C THR A 31 -27.07 -17.32 13.04
N THR A 32 -27.52 -16.08 12.91
CA THR A 32 -28.46 -15.66 11.85
C THR A 32 -27.85 -14.45 11.14
N GLY A 33 -26.94 -14.71 10.21
CA GLY A 33 -26.25 -13.70 9.43
C GLY A 33 -25.37 -14.37 8.38
N VAL A 34 -24.83 -13.59 7.47
CA VAL A 34 -23.88 -14.05 6.44
C VAL A 34 -22.77 -14.88 7.08
N PRO A 35 -22.38 -16.05 6.52
CA PRO A 35 -21.31 -16.88 7.08
C PRO A 35 -20.04 -16.07 7.31
N GLY A 36 -19.53 -16.08 8.54
CA GLY A 36 -18.30 -15.37 8.93
C GLY A 36 -18.45 -14.12 9.79
N GLU A 37 -19.63 -13.73 10.19
CA GLU A 37 -19.84 -12.59 11.09
C GLU A 37 -19.97 -13.04 12.56
N SER A 38 -18.98 -12.66 13.39
CA SER A 38 -19.09 -12.78 14.84
C SER A 38 -19.81 -11.55 15.40
N PHE A 39 -21.07 -11.72 15.84
CA PHE A 39 -21.81 -10.68 16.54
C PHE A 39 -21.61 -10.82 18.06
N GLU A 40 -21.40 -9.70 18.77
CA GLU A 40 -21.52 -9.74 20.21
C GLU A 40 -22.96 -10.13 20.61
N VAL A 41 -23.07 -11.22 21.37
CA VAL A 41 -24.34 -11.65 21.95
C VAL A 41 -24.64 -10.75 23.15
N GLY A 42 -25.49 -9.74 22.96
CA GLY A 42 -25.84 -8.82 24.04
C GLY A 42 -26.92 -7.80 23.64
N ASN A 43 -27.54 -7.18 24.66
CA ASN A 43 -28.53 -6.11 24.48
C ASN A 43 -27.92 -4.70 24.58
N SER A 44 -26.60 -4.57 24.54
CA SER A 44 -25.92 -3.28 24.58
C SER A 44 -26.31 -2.44 23.35
N LEU A 45 -26.26 -1.12 23.47
CA LEU A 45 -26.49 -0.20 22.37
C LEU A 45 -25.53 -0.48 21.21
N TYR A 46 -24.34 -0.92 21.53
CA TYR A 46 -23.28 -1.35 20.62
C TYR A 46 -23.69 -2.60 19.81
N ALA A 47 -24.16 -3.66 20.49
CA ALA A 47 -24.63 -4.88 19.82
C ALA A 47 -25.86 -4.63 18.92
N LYS A 48 -26.73 -3.68 19.30
CA LYS A 48 -27.85 -3.23 18.47
C LYS A 48 -27.37 -2.50 17.22
N LEU A 49 -26.36 -1.64 17.33
CA LEU A 49 -25.76 -0.91 16.22
C LEU A 49 -25.05 -1.87 15.26
N GLN A 50 -24.23 -2.80 15.75
CA GLN A 50 -23.59 -3.82 14.93
C GLN A 50 -24.61 -4.65 14.14
N ARG A 51 -25.66 -5.13 14.80
CA ARG A 51 -26.74 -5.88 14.14
C ARG A 51 -27.50 -5.05 13.10
N ALA A 52 -27.75 -3.76 13.37
CA ALA A 52 -28.39 -2.87 12.42
C ALA A 52 -27.51 -2.66 11.17
N VAL A 53 -26.23 -2.40 11.37
CA VAL A 53 -25.27 -2.16 10.29
C VAL A 53 -24.98 -3.45 9.50
N GLY A 54 -24.89 -4.61 10.16
CA GLY A 54 -24.71 -5.91 9.52
C GLY A 54 -25.85 -6.29 8.58
N LYS A 55 -27.10 -5.88 8.88
CA LYS A 55 -28.27 -6.09 7.98
C LYS A 55 -28.10 -5.43 6.60
N TYR A 56 -27.29 -4.38 6.52
CA TYR A 56 -26.97 -3.69 5.26
C TYR A 56 -25.72 -4.25 4.59
N GLY A 57 -25.19 -5.40 5.04
CA GLY A 57 -24.04 -6.08 4.41
C GLY A 57 -22.68 -5.44 4.73
N VAL A 58 -22.60 -4.63 5.80
CA VAL A 58 -21.32 -4.04 6.25
C VAL A 58 -20.45 -5.12 6.89
N GLU A 59 -19.22 -5.27 6.40
CA GLU A 59 -18.26 -6.27 6.90
C GLU A 59 -17.90 -6.02 8.37
N GLN A 60 -18.09 -7.03 9.20
CA GLN A 60 -17.83 -6.99 10.65
C GLN A 60 -16.49 -7.62 11.04
N ARG A 61 -15.95 -8.53 10.22
CA ARG A 61 -14.71 -9.24 10.52
C ARG A 61 -13.53 -8.27 10.62
N GLY A 62 -12.80 -8.38 11.73
CA GLY A 62 -11.60 -7.61 12.01
C GLY A 62 -10.31 -8.37 11.68
N ILE A 63 -9.44 -8.48 12.69
CA ILE A 63 -8.11 -9.10 12.60
C ILE A 63 -8.10 -10.61 12.89
N GLU A 64 -9.26 -11.23 13.04
CA GLU A 64 -9.41 -12.66 13.27
C GLU A 64 -8.94 -13.45 12.03
N ARG A 65 -8.45 -14.67 12.28
CA ARG A 65 -8.10 -15.58 11.19
C ARG A 65 -9.36 -15.96 10.39
N VAL A 66 -9.26 -15.93 9.08
CA VAL A 66 -10.31 -16.46 8.19
C VAL A 66 -10.22 -17.98 8.19
N PRO A 67 -11.27 -18.72 8.62
CA PRO A 67 -11.31 -20.18 8.58
C PRO A 67 -11.21 -20.71 7.14
N GLU A 68 -10.78 -21.95 6.98
CA GLU A 68 -10.52 -22.51 5.64
C GLU A 68 -11.80 -22.73 4.82
N ASP A 69 -12.88 -23.08 5.47
CA ASP A 69 -14.22 -23.24 4.88
C ASP A 69 -14.82 -21.93 4.36
N GLU A 70 -14.39 -20.80 4.88
CA GLU A 70 -14.82 -19.47 4.43
C GLU A 70 -13.94 -18.89 3.32
N ARG A 71 -12.78 -19.51 3.03
CA ARG A 71 -11.86 -19.08 1.97
C ARG A 71 -12.31 -19.63 0.62
N THR A 72 -13.34 -19.04 0.08
CA THR A 72 -14.04 -19.54 -1.13
C THR A 72 -13.76 -18.74 -2.39
N ASP A 73 -13.05 -17.60 -2.32
CA ASP A 73 -12.76 -16.77 -3.48
C ASP A 73 -11.57 -17.32 -4.30
N SER A 74 -11.87 -18.21 -5.23
CA SER A 74 -10.86 -18.86 -6.08
C SER A 74 -10.42 -18.02 -7.29
N SER A 75 -11.00 -16.84 -7.49
CA SER A 75 -10.73 -16.02 -8.68
C SER A 75 -9.39 -15.27 -8.56
N LEU A 76 -8.40 -15.73 -9.32
CA LEU A 76 -7.13 -15.01 -9.48
C LEU A 76 -7.28 -13.72 -10.30
N VAL A 77 -8.24 -13.68 -11.23
CA VAL A 77 -8.54 -12.48 -12.02
C VAL A 77 -8.93 -11.32 -11.10
N LYS A 78 -9.73 -11.58 -10.06
CA LYS A 78 -10.08 -10.54 -9.07
C LYS A 78 -8.86 -9.95 -8.37
N VAL A 79 -7.84 -10.75 -8.07
CA VAL A 79 -6.58 -10.25 -7.49
C VAL A 79 -5.89 -9.30 -8.46
N GLY A 80 -5.75 -9.72 -9.72
CA GLY A 80 -5.13 -8.89 -10.76
C GLY A 80 -5.91 -7.60 -11.01
N THR A 81 -7.24 -7.67 -11.16
CA THR A 81 -8.08 -6.49 -11.42
C THR A 81 -8.14 -5.52 -10.24
N MET A 82 -8.10 -6.02 -9.01
CA MET A 82 -8.01 -5.19 -7.81
C MET A 82 -6.74 -4.32 -7.83
N TRP A 83 -5.57 -4.93 -8.01
CA TRP A 83 -4.32 -4.18 -8.09
C TRP A 83 -4.26 -3.26 -9.31
N LEU A 84 -4.87 -3.69 -10.43
CA LEU A 84 -4.97 -2.87 -11.63
C LEU A 84 -5.85 -1.64 -11.38
N ALA A 85 -7.00 -1.78 -10.72
CA ALA A 85 -7.88 -0.67 -10.39
C ALA A 85 -7.24 0.29 -9.37
N ALA A 86 -6.53 -0.25 -8.37
CA ALA A 86 -5.85 0.55 -7.37
C ALA A 86 -4.72 1.42 -7.95
N ASN A 87 -4.16 1.06 -9.10
CA ASN A 87 -3.01 1.75 -9.69
C ASN A 87 -3.27 2.38 -11.07
N MET A 88 -4.42 2.08 -11.73
CA MET A 88 -4.86 2.75 -12.96
C MET A 88 -5.57 4.08 -12.62
N VAL A 89 -4.85 4.96 -11.93
CA VAL A 89 -5.39 6.17 -11.30
C VAL A 89 -4.48 7.37 -11.52
N VAL A 90 -5.02 8.57 -11.32
CA VAL A 90 -4.25 9.81 -11.52
C VAL A 90 -3.15 9.99 -10.48
N SER A 91 -3.25 9.39 -9.30
CA SER A 91 -2.16 9.43 -8.32
C SER A 91 -0.89 8.76 -8.86
N SER A 92 -1.02 7.62 -9.56
CA SER A 92 0.13 6.97 -10.24
C SER A 92 0.71 7.87 -11.34
N PHE A 93 -0.16 8.48 -12.15
CA PHE A 93 0.24 9.47 -13.15
C PHE A 93 1.03 10.63 -12.53
N SER A 94 0.58 11.11 -11.36
CA SER A 94 1.24 12.22 -10.64
C SER A 94 2.67 11.86 -10.21
N ILE A 95 2.92 10.62 -9.79
CA ILE A 95 4.28 10.16 -9.44
C ILE A 95 5.20 10.27 -10.66
N GLY A 96 4.73 9.80 -11.84
CA GLY A 96 5.50 9.93 -13.06
C GLY A 96 5.84 11.39 -13.41
N ALA A 97 4.86 12.29 -13.28
CA ALA A 97 5.06 13.71 -13.55
C ALA A 97 6.17 14.35 -12.70
N LEU A 98 6.35 13.90 -11.43
CA LEU A 98 7.43 14.40 -10.55
C LEU A 98 8.82 14.21 -11.17
N GLY A 99 9.03 13.18 -11.99
CA GLY A 99 10.30 12.95 -12.66
C GLY A 99 10.81 14.16 -13.43
N VAL A 100 9.89 14.88 -14.08
CA VAL A 100 10.20 16.11 -14.84
C VAL A 100 9.99 17.36 -13.99
N THR A 101 8.83 17.48 -13.32
CA THR A 101 8.43 18.75 -12.66
C THR A 101 9.25 19.05 -11.42
N VAL A 102 9.67 18.04 -10.67
CA VAL A 102 10.42 18.18 -9.40
C VAL A 102 11.88 17.77 -9.56
N PHE A 103 12.12 16.58 -10.13
CA PHE A 103 13.47 16.02 -10.22
C PHE A 103 14.22 16.45 -11.50
N GLN A 104 13.56 17.17 -12.40
CA GLN A 104 14.13 17.76 -13.62
C GLN A 104 14.89 16.75 -14.50
N LEU A 105 14.38 15.51 -14.55
CA LEU A 105 14.98 14.43 -15.33
C LEU A 105 14.68 14.58 -16.84
N GLY A 106 15.58 14.06 -17.66
CA GLY A 106 15.32 13.78 -19.06
C GLY A 106 14.24 12.71 -19.23
N PHE A 107 13.61 12.68 -20.40
CA PHE A 107 12.51 11.74 -20.65
C PHE A 107 12.93 10.27 -20.47
N VAL A 108 14.07 9.89 -21.04
CA VAL A 108 14.56 8.50 -20.99
C VAL A 108 15.00 8.11 -19.57
N ASP A 109 15.67 9.02 -18.85
CA ASP A 109 16.09 8.79 -17.45
C ASP A 109 14.89 8.49 -16.56
N ALA A 110 13.86 9.32 -16.66
CA ALA A 110 12.64 9.15 -15.89
C ALA A 110 11.90 7.85 -16.28
N LEU A 111 11.84 7.52 -17.58
CA LEU A 111 11.20 6.31 -18.09
C LEU A 111 11.87 5.03 -17.57
N LEU A 112 13.20 4.97 -17.64
CA LEU A 112 13.97 3.83 -17.15
C LEU A 112 13.87 3.70 -15.62
N THR A 113 13.88 4.82 -14.91
CA THR A 113 13.68 4.84 -13.45
C THR A 113 12.31 4.27 -13.09
N VAL A 114 11.22 4.73 -13.73
CA VAL A 114 9.89 4.18 -13.54
C VAL A 114 9.86 2.67 -13.76
N LEU A 115 10.41 2.20 -14.88
CA LEU A 115 10.39 0.77 -15.23
C LEU A 115 11.09 -0.10 -14.17
N PHE A 116 12.36 0.20 -13.90
CA PHE A 116 13.17 -0.67 -13.03
C PHE A 116 12.82 -0.56 -11.57
N ILE A 117 12.44 0.62 -11.12
CA ILE A 117 12.10 0.82 -9.70
C ILE A 117 10.70 0.28 -9.37
N ASN A 118 9.73 0.36 -10.28
CA ASN A 118 8.47 -0.34 -10.09
C ASN A 118 8.66 -1.86 -10.02
N LEU A 119 9.48 -2.45 -10.89
CA LEU A 119 9.81 -3.88 -10.81
C LEU A 119 10.40 -4.26 -9.45
N LEU A 120 11.28 -3.43 -8.90
CA LEU A 120 11.84 -3.63 -7.56
C LEU A 120 10.76 -3.50 -6.48
N GLY A 121 10.03 -2.38 -6.47
CA GLY A 121 9.10 -2.01 -5.39
C GLY A 121 7.88 -2.92 -5.28
N ILE A 122 7.35 -3.46 -6.41
CA ILE A 122 6.21 -4.37 -6.35
C ILE A 122 6.59 -5.80 -5.94
N THR A 123 7.85 -6.18 -6.00
CA THR A 123 8.29 -7.55 -5.68
C THR A 123 7.92 -7.99 -4.26
N PRO A 124 8.14 -7.19 -3.20
CA PRO A 124 7.67 -7.51 -1.85
C PRO A 124 6.15 -7.62 -1.76
N VAL A 125 5.40 -6.76 -2.45
CA VAL A 125 3.93 -6.81 -2.49
C VAL A 125 3.46 -8.15 -3.04
N CYS A 126 4.01 -8.57 -4.18
CA CYS A 126 3.69 -9.85 -4.81
C CYS A 126 4.05 -11.04 -3.90
N PHE A 127 5.18 -10.94 -3.21
CA PHE A 127 5.61 -11.97 -2.28
C PHE A 127 4.67 -12.12 -1.09
N PHE A 128 4.35 -11.03 -0.39
CA PHE A 128 3.47 -11.06 0.78
C PHE A 128 2.01 -11.33 0.44
N SER A 129 1.54 -11.00 -0.76
CA SER A 129 0.21 -11.39 -1.22
C SER A 129 0.00 -12.92 -1.22
N THR A 130 1.06 -13.71 -1.38
CA THR A 130 0.99 -15.18 -1.32
C THR A 130 0.72 -15.73 0.10
N PHE A 131 0.79 -14.88 1.13
CA PHE A 131 0.63 -15.29 2.53
C PHE A 131 -0.85 -15.34 2.95
N GLY A 132 -1.69 -14.49 2.37
CA GLY A 132 -3.12 -14.47 2.65
C GLY A 132 -3.78 -15.85 2.50
N PRO A 133 -3.70 -16.50 1.32
CA PRO A 133 -4.27 -17.83 1.11
C PRO A 133 -3.69 -18.89 2.03
N ARG A 134 -2.37 -18.83 2.28
CA ARG A 134 -1.68 -19.85 3.06
C ARG A 134 -2.05 -19.83 4.54
N TYR A 135 -2.13 -18.65 5.12
CA TYR A 135 -2.29 -18.50 6.58
C TYR A 135 -3.69 -18.05 7.00
N GLY A 136 -4.47 -17.45 6.09
CA GLY A 136 -5.79 -16.88 6.41
C GLY A 136 -5.70 -15.70 7.36
N LEU A 137 -4.56 -14.99 7.38
CA LEU A 137 -4.26 -13.88 8.29
C LEU A 137 -4.00 -12.58 7.50
N ARG A 138 -4.46 -11.46 8.05
CA ARG A 138 -4.18 -10.13 7.55
C ARG A 138 -2.69 -9.80 7.70
N GLN A 139 -2.17 -8.93 6.82
CA GLN A 139 -0.72 -8.64 6.77
C GLN A 139 -0.15 -8.14 8.09
N MET A 140 -0.84 -7.24 8.79
CA MET A 140 -0.35 -6.74 10.08
C MET A 140 -0.43 -7.79 11.20
N VAL A 141 -1.34 -8.77 11.11
CA VAL A 141 -1.36 -9.93 12.02
C VAL A 141 -0.18 -10.86 11.71
N LEU A 142 0.11 -11.12 10.43
CA LEU A 142 1.29 -11.87 9.98
C LEU A 142 2.58 -11.20 10.46
N SER A 143 2.61 -9.88 10.50
CA SER A 143 3.78 -9.12 10.98
C SER A 143 4.14 -9.38 12.44
N ARG A 144 3.22 -9.96 13.25
CA ARG A 144 3.55 -10.45 14.60
C ARG A 144 4.61 -11.54 14.59
N TYR A 145 4.68 -12.35 13.55
CA TYR A 145 5.72 -13.38 13.40
C TYR A 145 7.09 -12.80 13.08
N PHE A 146 7.12 -11.61 12.46
CA PHE A 146 8.36 -10.93 12.10
C PHE A 146 8.86 -10.00 13.21
N PHE A 147 7.95 -9.26 13.81
CA PHE A 147 8.25 -8.21 14.78
C PHE A 147 7.98 -8.61 16.24
N GLY A 148 7.20 -9.66 16.47
CA GLY A 148 6.68 -10.00 17.80
C GLY A 148 5.37 -9.30 18.13
N TYR A 149 4.68 -9.79 19.16
CA TYR A 149 3.32 -9.34 19.53
C TYR A 149 3.23 -7.85 19.91
N TYR A 150 4.25 -7.33 20.60
CA TYR A 150 4.26 -5.94 21.07
C TYR A 150 4.93 -4.99 20.08
N ALA A 151 6.04 -5.39 19.49
CA ALA A 151 6.80 -4.55 18.57
C ALA A 151 6.06 -4.28 17.25
N VAL A 152 5.18 -5.19 16.81
CA VAL A 152 4.33 -4.96 15.64
C VAL A 152 3.47 -3.71 15.74
N LYS A 153 3.18 -3.22 16.96
CA LYS A 153 2.43 -1.97 17.15
C LYS A 153 3.15 -0.74 16.61
N VAL A 154 4.48 -0.73 16.65
CA VAL A 154 5.28 0.34 16.02
C VAL A 154 5.08 0.31 14.51
N VAL A 155 5.14 -0.87 13.91
CA VAL A 155 4.89 -1.05 12.47
C VAL A 155 3.45 -0.68 12.10
N ALA A 156 2.48 -1.11 12.90
CA ALA A 156 1.07 -0.75 12.69
C ALA A 156 0.85 0.76 12.79
N PHE A 157 1.54 1.45 13.70
CA PHE A 157 1.51 2.91 13.79
C PHE A 157 2.03 3.58 12.51
N PHE A 158 3.18 3.14 11.98
CA PHE A 158 3.69 3.66 10.70
C PHE A 158 2.74 3.35 9.54
N ASN A 159 2.10 2.17 9.54
CA ASN A 159 1.09 1.85 8.53
C ASN A 159 -0.17 2.72 8.63
N ILE A 160 -0.61 3.06 9.85
CA ILE A 160 -1.71 4.02 10.07
C ILE A 160 -1.36 5.38 9.47
N LEU A 161 -0.16 5.90 9.77
CA LEU A 161 0.32 7.16 9.20
C LEU A 161 0.39 7.09 7.67
N ALA A 162 0.89 5.99 7.12
CA ALA A 162 0.96 5.77 5.69
C ALA A 162 -0.43 5.78 5.04
N CYS A 163 -1.39 5.02 5.57
CA CYS A 163 -2.74 4.97 5.03
C CYS A 163 -3.46 6.33 5.08
N VAL A 164 -3.29 7.08 6.18
CA VAL A 164 -3.84 8.43 6.33
C VAL A 164 -3.20 9.40 5.34
N GLY A 165 -1.87 9.38 5.22
CA GLY A 165 -1.13 10.24 4.30
C GLY A 165 -1.48 9.95 2.84
N TRP A 166 -1.53 8.68 2.43
CA TRP A 166 -1.99 8.27 1.10
C TRP A 166 -3.41 8.74 0.81
N SER A 167 -4.31 8.60 1.79
CA SER A 167 -5.68 9.06 1.64
C SER A 167 -5.77 10.56 1.46
N ALA A 168 -4.95 11.33 2.19
CA ALA A 168 -4.88 12.78 2.05
C ALA A 168 -4.36 13.19 0.66
N VAL A 169 -3.25 12.62 0.21
CA VAL A 169 -2.69 12.84 -1.14
C VAL A 169 -3.72 12.54 -2.22
N ASN A 170 -4.38 11.38 -2.13
CA ASN A 170 -5.37 10.94 -3.09
C ASN A 170 -6.55 11.94 -3.22
N VAL A 171 -7.14 12.36 -2.10
CA VAL A 171 -8.28 13.28 -2.19
C VAL A 171 -7.88 14.68 -2.65
N ILE A 172 -6.62 15.10 -2.44
CA ILE A 172 -6.09 16.36 -3.01
C ILE A 172 -6.03 16.26 -4.53
N VAL A 173 -5.46 15.18 -5.08
CA VAL A 173 -5.42 14.95 -6.54
C VAL A 173 -6.83 14.93 -7.12
N GLY A 174 -7.76 14.20 -6.51
CA GLY A 174 -9.15 14.19 -6.93
C GLY A 174 -9.80 15.58 -6.92
N ALA A 175 -9.49 16.38 -5.90
CA ALA A 175 -9.99 17.75 -5.80
C ALA A 175 -9.38 18.69 -6.86
N GLN A 176 -8.10 18.54 -7.21
CA GLN A 176 -7.46 19.27 -8.31
C GLN A 176 -8.14 18.97 -9.65
N LEU A 177 -8.50 17.72 -9.91
CA LEU A 177 -9.25 17.34 -11.11
C LEU A 177 -10.65 17.99 -11.14
N LEU A 178 -11.39 17.96 -10.03
CA LEU A 178 -12.71 18.58 -9.95
C LEU A 178 -12.63 20.11 -10.09
N ASN A 179 -11.63 20.75 -9.50
CA ASN A 179 -11.38 22.19 -9.65
C ASN A 179 -11.04 22.55 -11.11
N ALA A 180 -10.26 21.72 -11.80
CA ALA A 180 -9.95 21.93 -13.22
C ALA A 180 -11.18 21.79 -14.14
N VAL A 181 -12.17 20.95 -13.77
CA VAL A 181 -13.46 20.85 -14.48
C VAL A 181 -14.30 22.10 -14.28
N ASN A 182 -14.35 22.61 -13.05
CA ASN A 182 -15.07 23.83 -12.69
C ASN A 182 -14.33 24.56 -11.56
N SER A 183 -13.77 25.72 -11.89
CA SER A 183 -13.04 26.58 -10.95
C SER A 183 -13.87 27.08 -9.77
N ASP A 184 -15.22 27.06 -9.87
CA ASP A 184 -16.12 27.44 -8.76
C ASP A 184 -16.14 26.35 -7.66
N VAL A 185 -15.60 25.14 -7.92
CA VAL A 185 -15.47 24.10 -6.90
C VAL A 185 -14.15 24.31 -6.15
N PRO A 186 -14.18 24.86 -4.92
CA PRO A 186 -12.95 25.09 -4.16
C PRO A 186 -12.34 23.75 -3.73
N GLY A 187 -11.01 23.73 -3.52
CA GLY A 187 -10.26 22.50 -3.19
C GLY A 187 -10.85 21.73 -2.02
N TYR A 188 -11.28 22.39 -0.94
CA TYR A 188 -11.90 21.73 0.22
C TYR A 188 -13.21 21.00 -0.15
N ALA A 189 -14.01 21.55 -1.05
CA ALA A 189 -15.25 20.90 -1.49
C ALA A 189 -14.95 19.65 -2.33
N GLY A 190 -13.97 19.74 -3.24
CA GLY A 190 -13.48 18.59 -4.01
C GLY A 190 -12.97 17.47 -3.09
N ILE A 191 -12.18 17.80 -2.06
CA ILE A 191 -11.70 16.85 -1.04
C ILE A 191 -12.88 16.15 -0.36
N ILE A 192 -13.88 16.88 0.10
CA ILE A 192 -15.05 16.31 0.78
C ILE A 192 -15.85 15.41 -0.15
N ILE A 193 -16.03 15.78 -1.43
CA ILE A 193 -16.76 14.98 -2.41
C ILE A 193 -16.06 13.62 -2.61
N ILE A 194 -14.76 13.61 -2.90
CA ILE A 194 -14.00 12.37 -3.13
C ILE A 194 -13.96 11.53 -1.84
N ALA A 195 -13.77 12.16 -0.69
CA ALA A 195 -13.77 11.49 0.60
C ALA A 195 -15.11 10.82 0.92
N ALA A 196 -16.23 11.49 0.66
CA ALA A 196 -17.58 10.95 0.85
C ALA A 196 -17.82 9.73 -0.06
N CYS A 197 -17.44 9.82 -1.33
CA CYS A 197 -17.54 8.67 -2.26
C CYS A 197 -16.69 7.49 -1.79
N THR A 198 -15.44 7.73 -1.38
CA THR A 198 -14.56 6.68 -0.81
C THR A 198 -15.17 6.06 0.44
N PHE A 199 -15.68 6.89 1.37
CA PHE A 199 -16.30 6.44 2.61
C PHE A 199 -17.48 5.50 2.35
N ILE A 200 -18.38 5.87 1.43
CA ILE A 200 -19.55 5.06 1.08
C ILE A 200 -19.12 3.68 0.59
N ILE A 201 -18.15 3.60 -0.33
CA ILE A 201 -17.68 2.31 -0.88
C ILE A 201 -16.97 1.49 0.20
N THR A 202 -16.09 2.11 0.97
CA THR A 202 -15.28 1.41 1.99
C THR A 202 -16.12 0.94 3.18
N LEU A 203 -17.24 1.63 3.47
CA LEU A 203 -18.17 1.26 4.54
C LEU A 203 -18.70 -0.16 4.38
N PHE A 204 -19.07 -0.56 3.15
CA PHE A 204 -19.60 -1.89 2.87
C PHE A 204 -18.52 -2.99 2.86
N GLY A 205 -17.23 -2.64 2.84
CA GLY A 205 -16.11 -3.56 3.01
C GLY A 205 -15.82 -4.44 1.79
N TYR A 206 -15.19 -5.60 2.04
CA TYR A 206 -14.54 -6.43 1.05
C TYR A 206 -15.36 -6.67 -0.23
N LYS A 207 -16.62 -7.07 -0.12
CA LYS A 207 -17.45 -7.43 -1.30
C LYS A 207 -17.69 -6.24 -2.22
N VAL A 208 -18.04 -5.07 -1.67
CA VAL A 208 -18.35 -3.87 -2.46
C VAL A 208 -17.07 -3.25 -3.00
N VAL A 209 -16.01 -3.20 -2.21
CA VAL A 209 -14.69 -2.75 -2.65
C VAL A 209 -14.21 -3.60 -3.83
N HIS A 210 -14.22 -4.92 -3.72
CA HIS A 210 -13.82 -5.81 -4.82
C HIS A 210 -14.73 -5.72 -6.06
N MET A 211 -16.02 -5.52 -5.89
CA MET A 211 -16.93 -5.31 -7.02
C MET A 211 -16.60 -4.01 -7.75
N TYR A 212 -16.35 -2.93 -7.01
CA TYR A 212 -15.92 -1.66 -7.57
C TYR A 212 -14.59 -1.81 -8.32
N GLU A 213 -13.58 -2.38 -7.68
CA GLU A 213 -12.24 -2.57 -8.23
C GLU A 213 -12.20 -3.49 -9.45
N MET A 214 -13.15 -4.42 -9.57
CA MET A 214 -13.23 -5.30 -10.74
C MET A 214 -13.51 -4.53 -12.04
N TYR A 215 -14.25 -3.42 -11.99
CA TYR A 215 -14.74 -2.72 -13.16
C TYR A 215 -14.26 -1.28 -13.30
N SER A 216 -13.91 -0.60 -12.19
CA SER A 216 -13.59 0.83 -12.19
C SER A 216 -12.36 1.20 -13.02
N TRP A 217 -11.42 0.27 -13.18
CA TRP A 217 -10.24 0.49 -14.01
C TRP A 217 -10.56 0.63 -15.50
N ILE A 218 -11.65 0.04 -16.00
CA ILE A 218 -12.00 0.04 -17.44
C ILE A 218 -12.25 1.46 -17.95
N PRO A 219 -13.19 2.26 -17.39
CA PRO A 219 -13.37 3.62 -17.84
C PRO A 219 -12.13 4.48 -17.63
N CYS A 220 -11.37 4.27 -16.56
CA CYS A 220 -10.13 5.00 -16.31
C CYS A 220 -9.07 4.71 -17.38
N PHE A 221 -8.88 3.44 -17.73
CA PHE A 221 -7.94 3.04 -18.79
C PHE A 221 -8.34 3.61 -20.14
N ILE A 222 -9.64 3.57 -20.50
CA ILE A 222 -10.14 4.18 -21.74
C ILE A 222 -9.81 5.68 -21.76
N VAL A 223 -10.05 6.39 -20.66
CA VAL A 223 -9.73 7.82 -20.61
C VAL A 223 -8.23 8.06 -20.68
N PHE A 224 -7.38 7.26 -20.05
CA PHE A 224 -5.93 7.39 -20.21
C PHE A 224 -5.46 7.10 -21.63
N LEU A 225 -6.11 6.20 -22.39
CA LEU A 225 -5.83 6.02 -23.81
C LEU A 225 -6.25 7.25 -24.64
N ILE A 226 -7.37 7.90 -24.29
CA ILE A 226 -7.77 9.18 -24.91
C ILE A 226 -6.72 10.26 -24.59
N VAL A 227 -6.29 10.40 -23.34
CA VAL A 227 -5.24 11.32 -22.91
C VAL A 227 -3.94 11.08 -23.71
N LEU A 228 -3.52 9.82 -23.85
CA LEU A 228 -2.34 9.45 -24.65
C LEU A 228 -2.52 9.85 -26.12
N GLY A 229 -3.67 9.56 -26.72
CA GLY A 229 -3.96 9.88 -28.12
C GLY A 229 -3.97 11.38 -28.39
N GLU A 230 -4.68 12.16 -27.56
CA GLU A 230 -4.77 13.61 -27.70
C GLU A 230 -3.41 14.29 -27.43
N PHE A 231 -2.66 13.81 -26.45
CA PHE A 231 -1.31 14.33 -26.20
C PHE A 231 -0.35 14.03 -27.35
N ALA A 232 -0.37 12.81 -27.89
CA ALA A 232 0.44 12.44 -29.04
C ALA A 232 0.08 13.29 -30.27
N HIS A 233 -1.21 13.59 -30.48
CA HIS A 233 -1.67 14.43 -31.59
C HIS A 233 -1.31 15.91 -31.41
N SER A 234 -1.21 16.39 -30.17
CA SER A 234 -0.93 17.80 -29.87
C SER A 234 0.46 18.27 -30.32
N GLY A 235 1.42 17.35 -30.51
CA GLY A 235 2.80 17.66 -30.80
C GLY A 235 3.55 18.37 -29.67
N ALA A 236 2.98 18.44 -28.48
CA ALA A 236 3.56 19.13 -27.33
C ALA A 236 4.65 18.33 -26.61
N PHE A 237 4.82 17.05 -26.95
CA PHE A 237 5.87 16.20 -26.39
C PHE A 237 7.26 16.76 -26.67
N GLN A 238 8.08 16.85 -25.63
CA GLN A 238 9.48 17.25 -25.76
C GLN A 238 10.39 16.11 -25.31
N ASN A 239 11.31 15.69 -26.19
CA ASN A 239 12.34 14.72 -25.80
C ASN A 239 13.44 15.45 -25.02
N LEU A 240 13.18 15.69 -23.73
CA LEU A 240 14.15 16.33 -22.84
C LEU A 240 15.41 15.47 -22.76
N ALA A 241 16.56 16.12 -22.96
CA ALA A 241 17.84 15.44 -22.99
C ALA A 241 18.17 14.80 -21.62
N MET A 242 18.83 13.65 -21.66
CA MET A 242 19.41 13.04 -20.49
C MET A 242 20.49 13.96 -19.91
N HIS A 243 20.54 14.05 -18.60
CA HIS A 243 21.65 14.68 -17.91
C HIS A 243 22.86 13.73 -17.86
N SER A 244 23.95 14.15 -17.23
CA SER A 244 25.13 13.32 -17.05
C SER A 244 25.86 13.65 -15.75
N GLY A 245 26.60 12.66 -15.24
CA GLY A 245 27.45 12.82 -14.06
C GLY A 245 26.68 12.88 -12.74
N SER A 246 27.15 13.70 -11.82
CA SER A 246 26.58 13.77 -10.47
C SER A 246 25.19 14.36 -10.42
N ALA A 247 24.85 15.28 -11.32
CA ALA A 247 23.51 15.87 -11.39
C ALA A 247 22.47 14.82 -11.70
N GLU A 248 22.68 14.04 -12.76
CA GLU A 248 21.81 12.92 -13.14
C GLU A 248 21.69 11.88 -12.01
N ALA A 249 22.82 11.45 -11.43
CA ALA A 249 22.83 10.48 -10.35
C ALA A 249 21.98 10.93 -9.16
N GLY A 250 22.05 12.19 -8.77
CA GLY A 250 21.25 12.75 -7.69
C GLY A 250 19.76 12.74 -8.00
N SER A 251 19.36 13.25 -9.16
CA SER A 251 17.97 13.32 -9.59
C SER A 251 17.36 11.93 -9.81
N VAL A 252 18.08 11.02 -10.49
CA VAL A 252 17.63 9.63 -10.72
C VAL A 252 17.41 8.90 -9.40
N LEU A 253 18.34 9.00 -8.44
CA LEU A 253 18.22 8.31 -7.15
C LEU A 253 17.09 8.88 -6.28
N SER A 254 16.90 10.20 -6.30
CA SER A 254 15.81 10.82 -5.55
C SER A 254 14.43 10.50 -6.18
N PHE A 255 14.33 10.52 -7.50
CA PHE A 255 13.12 10.06 -8.19
C PHE A 255 12.88 8.56 -7.97
N ALA A 256 13.93 7.75 -8.01
CA ALA A 256 13.86 6.31 -7.71
C ALA A 256 13.30 6.05 -6.31
N ALA A 257 13.70 6.84 -5.31
CA ALA A 257 13.18 6.72 -3.96
C ALA A 257 11.68 7.05 -3.88
N SER A 258 11.21 8.04 -4.65
CA SER A 258 9.78 8.38 -4.75
C SER A 258 8.97 7.28 -5.44
N VAL A 259 9.43 6.76 -6.58
CA VAL A 259 8.77 5.64 -7.30
C VAL A 259 8.76 4.37 -6.43
N TYR A 260 9.88 4.07 -5.74
CA TYR A 260 9.95 2.94 -4.81
C TYR A 260 8.92 3.09 -3.68
N GLY A 261 8.85 4.26 -3.04
CA GLY A 261 7.89 4.53 -1.97
C GLY A 261 6.43 4.33 -2.40
N PHE A 262 6.11 4.68 -3.66
CA PHE A 262 4.79 4.43 -4.23
C PHE A 262 4.54 2.93 -4.48
N ALA A 263 5.43 2.29 -5.22
CA ALA A 263 5.27 0.90 -5.65
C ALA A 263 5.23 -0.08 -4.47
N THR A 264 6.11 0.11 -3.47
CA THR A 264 6.17 -0.74 -2.27
C THR A 264 5.11 -0.39 -1.22
N GLY A 265 4.39 0.73 -1.39
CA GLY A 265 3.35 1.21 -0.46
C GLY A 265 2.33 0.14 -0.06
N TRP A 266 2.05 -0.80 -0.95
CA TRP A 266 1.10 -1.89 -0.76
C TRP A 266 1.63 -3.06 0.07
N THR A 267 2.93 -3.13 0.36
CA THR A 267 3.58 -4.29 1.03
C THR A 267 3.00 -4.56 2.41
N SER A 268 2.70 -3.51 3.16
CA SER A 268 2.24 -3.61 4.55
C SER A 268 0.80 -4.13 4.72
N TYR A 269 0.07 -4.34 3.62
CA TYR A 269 -1.30 -4.91 3.61
C TYR A 269 -1.58 -5.82 2.40
N ALA A 270 -0.55 -6.30 1.73
CA ALA A 270 -0.67 -7.15 0.55
C ALA A 270 -1.51 -8.43 0.78
N ALA A 271 -1.36 -9.08 1.94
CA ALA A 271 -2.11 -10.29 2.28
C ALA A 271 -3.60 -10.02 2.57
N ASP A 272 -3.99 -8.77 2.87
CA ASP A 272 -5.37 -8.43 3.24
C ASP A 272 -6.36 -8.71 2.09
N TYR A 273 -5.88 -8.64 0.85
CA TYR A 273 -6.67 -8.81 -0.38
C TYR A 273 -6.71 -10.24 -0.92
N THR A 274 -5.92 -11.12 -0.33
CA THR A 274 -5.85 -12.52 -0.73
C THR A 274 -6.28 -13.48 0.38
N VAL A 275 -6.65 -12.95 1.54
CA VAL A 275 -6.97 -13.73 2.75
C VAL A 275 -8.19 -14.64 2.59
N TYR A 276 -9.12 -14.31 1.68
CA TYR A 276 -10.30 -15.11 1.38
C TYR A 276 -10.09 -16.14 0.25
N GLN A 277 -8.87 -16.21 -0.32
CA GLN A 277 -8.55 -17.23 -1.30
C GLN A 277 -8.35 -18.60 -0.63
N PRO A 278 -8.73 -19.71 -1.31
CA PRO A 278 -8.53 -21.06 -0.80
C PRO A 278 -7.05 -21.36 -0.47
N ALA A 279 -6.82 -22.12 0.59
CA ALA A 279 -5.47 -22.45 1.07
C ALA A 279 -4.61 -23.21 0.04
N ASN A 280 -5.25 -23.92 -0.90
CA ASN A 280 -4.61 -24.71 -1.96
C ASN A 280 -4.30 -23.92 -3.24
N VAL A 281 -4.60 -22.60 -3.28
CA VAL A 281 -4.25 -21.76 -4.43
C VAL A 281 -2.73 -21.73 -4.63
N SER A 282 -2.32 -21.84 -5.89
CA SER A 282 -0.90 -21.82 -6.27
C SER A 282 -0.26 -20.47 -5.93
N ARG A 283 0.81 -20.48 -5.11
CA ARG A 283 1.58 -19.30 -4.76
C ARG A 283 2.12 -18.56 -5.98
N THR A 284 2.66 -19.31 -6.94
CA THR A 284 3.19 -18.76 -8.18
C THR A 284 2.11 -18.01 -8.95
N LYS A 285 0.91 -18.58 -9.05
CA LYS A 285 -0.22 -17.90 -9.73
C LYS A 285 -0.65 -16.64 -8.97
N THR A 286 -0.79 -16.68 -7.64
CA THR A 286 -1.10 -15.49 -6.84
C THR A 286 -0.04 -14.41 -7.01
N PHE A 287 1.25 -14.77 -6.97
CA PHE A 287 2.35 -13.86 -7.22
C PHE A 287 2.24 -13.17 -8.59
N PHE A 288 2.11 -13.95 -9.66
CA PHE A 288 2.08 -13.39 -11.03
C PHE A 288 0.82 -12.60 -11.34
N TRP A 289 -0.35 -12.96 -10.79
CA TRP A 289 -1.55 -12.15 -10.96
C TRP A 289 -1.45 -10.81 -10.20
N THR A 290 -0.86 -10.81 -9.01
CA THR A 290 -0.54 -9.58 -8.28
C THR A 290 0.48 -8.74 -9.06
N TRP A 291 1.53 -9.39 -9.58
CA TRP A 291 2.58 -8.72 -10.37
C TRP A 291 2.02 -8.06 -11.63
N LEU A 292 1.20 -8.79 -12.40
CA LEU A 292 0.58 -8.26 -13.61
C LEU A 292 -0.37 -7.09 -13.31
N GLY A 293 -1.18 -7.24 -12.23
CA GLY A 293 -2.09 -6.21 -11.79
C GLY A 293 -1.40 -4.94 -11.30
N LEU A 294 -0.15 -5.02 -10.83
CA LEU A 294 0.64 -3.87 -10.38
C LEU A 294 1.49 -3.27 -11.52
N ILE A 295 2.30 -4.09 -12.21
CA ILE A 295 3.33 -3.56 -13.12
C ILE A 295 2.71 -2.82 -14.31
N PHE A 296 1.63 -3.35 -14.88
CA PHE A 296 1.02 -2.75 -16.06
C PHE A 296 0.47 -1.34 -15.79
N PRO A 297 -0.43 -1.13 -14.79
CA PRO A 297 -0.96 0.20 -14.54
C PRO A 297 0.11 1.18 -14.04
N LEU A 298 1.03 0.75 -13.18
CA LEU A 298 2.11 1.61 -12.66
C LEU A 298 2.99 2.11 -13.83
N CYS A 299 3.55 1.20 -14.61
CA CYS A 299 4.39 1.62 -15.73
C CYS A 299 3.62 2.46 -16.75
N PHE A 300 2.40 2.07 -17.10
CA PHE A 300 1.61 2.79 -18.08
C PHE A 300 1.26 4.21 -17.64
N THR A 301 0.71 4.37 -16.44
CA THR A 301 0.26 5.68 -15.95
C THR A 301 1.42 6.60 -15.58
N GLU A 302 2.46 6.08 -14.93
CA GLU A 302 3.63 6.87 -14.55
C GLU A 302 4.42 7.32 -15.80
N MET A 303 4.66 6.43 -16.77
CA MET A 303 5.33 6.79 -18.02
C MET A 303 4.53 7.82 -18.83
N LEU A 304 3.20 7.71 -18.83
CA LEU A 304 2.33 8.73 -19.41
C LEU A 304 2.45 10.06 -18.66
N GLY A 305 2.55 10.02 -17.33
CA GLY A 305 2.80 11.18 -16.49
C GLY A 305 4.13 11.87 -16.83
N VAL A 306 5.22 11.09 -16.96
CA VAL A 306 6.52 11.60 -17.44
C VAL A 306 6.38 12.27 -18.81
N ALA A 307 5.73 11.59 -19.75
CA ALA A 307 5.59 12.10 -21.12
C ALA A 307 4.87 13.45 -21.18
N ILE A 308 3.73 13.55 -20.48
CA ILE A 308 2.92 14.79 -20.48
C ILE A 308 3.63 15.90 -19.72
N ALA A 309 4.33 15.57 -18.64
CA ALA A 309 5.11 16.54 -17.89
C ALA A 309 6.23 17.17 -18.70
N THR A 310 6.75 16.53 -19.77
CA THR A 310 7.73 17.17 -20.68
C THR A 310 7.20 18.45 -21.32
N ALA A 311 5.88 18.56 -21.51
CA ALA A 311 5.26 19.76 -22.06
C ALA A 311 5.22 20.95 -21.08
N THR A 312 5.54 20.75 -19.79
CA THR A 312 5.64 21.84 -18.81
C THR A 312 6.98 22.57 -18.83
N VAL A 313 7.81 22.32 -19.84
CA VAL A 313 9.09 23.01 -20.03
C VAL A 313 8.97 23.98 -21.20
N GLY A 314 9.44 25.22 -21.03
CA GLY A 314 9.44 26.22 -22.10
C GLY A 314 8.91 27.59 -21.68
N ALA A 315 8.19 28.28 -22.57
CA ALA A 315 7.68 29.63 -22.34
C ALA A 315 6.56 29.65 -21.31
N GLU A 316 6.51 30.68 -20.47
CA GLU A 316 5.55 30.81 -19.36
C GLU A 316 4.08 30.85 -19.80
N ASP A 317 3.80 31.24 -21.03
CA ASP A 317 2.46 31.28 -21.63
C ASP A 317 2.00 29.93 -22.19
N ASN A 318 2.84 28.90 -22.09
CA ASN A 318 2.51 27.53 -22.50
C ASN A 318 1.28 27.01 -21.74
N PRO A 319 0.22 26.54 -22.43
CA PRO A 319 -1.01 26.08 -21.79
C PRO A 319 -0.80 24.98 -20.73
N TYR A 320 0.21 24.13 -20.91
CA TYR A 320 0.53 23.07 -19.95
C TYR A 320 1.14 23.63 -18.67
N ILE A 321 2.02 24.64 -18.77
CA ILE A 321 2.60 25.34 -17.62
C ILE A 321 1.51 26.09 -16.86
N VAL A 322 0.68 26.86 -17.56
CA VAL A 322 -0.42 27.62 -16.98
C VAL A 322 -1.43 26.69 -16.31
N GLY A 323 -1.83 25.60 -16.98
CA GLY A 323 -2.75 24.61 -16.43
C GLY A 323 -2.20 23.97 -15.16
N TYR A 324 -0.95 23.52 -15.20
CA TYR A 324 -0.29 22.92 -14.04
C TYR A 324 -0.17 23.91 -12.86
N GLY A 325 0.23 25.14 -13.12
CA GLY A 325 0.31 26.19 -12.10
C GLY A 325 -1.04 26.58 -11.50
N THR A 326 -2.15 26.41 -12.24
CA THR A 326 -3.49 26.80 -11.76
C THR A 326 -4.15 25.72 -10.91
N SER A 327 -4.14 24.48 -11.37
CA SER A 327 -4.87 23.36 -10.75
C SER A 327 -4.03 22.08 -10.67
N GLY A 328 -2.70 22.20 -10.60
CA GLY A 328 -1.78 21.06 -10.48
C GLY A 328 -1.98 20.01 -11.59
N ILE A 329 -1.96 18.76 -11.22
CA ILE A 329 -2.16 17.63 -12.15
C ILE A 329 -3.51 17.69 -12.88
N GLY A 330 -4.56 18.18 -12.21
CA GLY A 330 -5.86 18.39 -12.84
C GLY A 330 -5.81 19.38 -13.99
N GLY A 331 -5.11 20.50 -13.81
CA GLY A 331 -4.91 21.51 -14.84
C GLY A 331 -4.00 21.03 -15.98
N LEU A 332 -2.98 20.24 -15.67
CA LEU A 332 -2.14 19.61 -16.67
C LEU A 332 -2.93 18.68 -17.61
N LEU A 333 -3.79 17.81 -17.04
CA LEU A 333 -4.66 16.93 -17.81
C LEU A 333 -5.77 17.70 -18.55
N ALA A 334 -6.28 18.79 -17.96
CA ALA A 334 -7.24 19.66 -18.62
C ALA A 334 -6.64 20.33 -19.87
N ALA A 335 -5.36 20.74 -19.83
CA ALA A 335 -4.65 21.29 -20.97
C ALA A 335 -4.52 20.29 -22.14
N VAL A 336 -4.48 18.98 -21.86
CA VAL A 336 -4.51 17.92 -22.87
C VAL A 336 -5.93 17.73 -23.43
N LEU A 337 -6.94 17.67 -22.56
CA LEU A 337 -8.28 17.17 -22.92
C LEU A 337 -9.24 18.25 -23.41
N PHE A 338 -9.18 19.47 -22.85
CA PHE A 338 -10.21 20.49 -23.13
C PHE A 338 -10.12 21.12 -24.53
N PRO A 339 -8.93 21.48 -25.05
CA PRO A 339 -8.86 22.09 -26.36
C PRO A 339 -9.46 21.23 -27.49
N PRO A 340 -9.16 19.91 -27.57
CA PRO A 340 -9.72 19.07 -28.65
C PRO A 340 -11.14 18.56 -28.34
N LEU A 341 -11.50 18.30 -27.07
CA LEU A 341 -12.70 17.55 -26.71
C LEU A 341 -13.80 18.37 -26.01
N GLY A 342 -13.50 19.59 -25.58
CA GLY A 342 -14.47 20.47 -24.92
C GLY A 342 -15.16 19.78 -23.72
N ARG A 343 -16.51 19.73 -23.73
CA ARG A 343 -17.30 19.13 -22.64
C ARG A 343 -17.06 17.63 -22.44
N PHE A 344 -16.71 16.90 -23.51
CA PHE A 344 -16.32 15.50 -23.38
C PHE A 344 -15.00 15.34 -22.63
N GLY A 345 -14.04 16.24 -22.83
CA GLY A 345 -12.82 16.32 -22.05
C GLY A 345 -13.09 16.55 -20.56
N GLN A 346 -14.04 17.44 -20.23
CA GLN A 346 -14.49 17.65 -18.84
C GLN A 346 -15.06 16.35 -18.22
N PHE A 347 -15.89 15.64 -18.97
CA PHE A 347 -16.42 14.34 -18.55
C PHE A 347 -15.32 13.30 -18.32
N CYS A 348 -14.34 13.23 -19.20
CA CYS A 348 -13.16 12.37 -19.02
C CYS A 348 -12.40 12.71 -17.72
N LEU A 349 -12.23 13.99 -17.44
CA LEU A 349 -11.54 14.44 -16.23
C LEU A 349 -12.30 14.08 -14.94
N VAL A 350 -13.64 14.09 -14.97
CA VAL A 350 -14.48 13.61 -13.85
C VAL A 350 -14.29 12.08 -13.64
N ILE A 351 -14.23 11.28 -14.72
CA ILE A 351 -13.93 9.84 -14.60
C ILE A 351 -12.58 9.64 -13.92
N LEU A 352 -11.56 10.39 -14.32
CA LEU A 352 -10.25 10.34 -13.69
C LEU A 352 -10.28 10.79 -12.22
N ALA A 353 -11.08 11.80 -11.86
CA ALA A 353 -11.27 12.18 -10.46
C ALA A 353 -11.87 11.02 -9.64
N LEU A 354 -12.83 10.30 -10.20
CA LEU A 354 -13.43 9.14 -9.55
C LEU A 354 -12.49 7.94 -9.48
N SER A 355 -11.43 7.86 -10.32
CA SER A 355 -10.43 6.80 -10.24
C SER A 355 -9.72 6.77 -8.89
N ILE A 356 -9.59 7.93 -8.24
CA ILE A 356 -8.95 8.08 -6.93
C ILE A 356 -9.60 7.19 -5.86
N ILE A 357 -10.88 6.93 -5.97
CA ILE A 357 -11.61 6.06 -5.04
C ILE A 357 -11.00 4.65 -5.03
N GLY A 358 -10.63 4.11 -6.20
CA GLY A 358 -10.00 2.79 -6.35
C GLY A 358 -8.66 2.68 -5.62
N ASN A 359 -7.84 3.73 -5.63
CA ASN A 359 -6.60 3.76 -4.85
C ASN A 359 -6.84 4.01 -3.36
N ASN A 360 -7.87 4.79 -3.02
CA ASN A 360 -8.10 5.21 -1.63
C ASN A 360 -8.83 4.15 -0.79
N CYS A 361 -9.69 3.33 -1.39
CA CYS A 361 -10.39 2.26 -0.68
C CYS A 361 -9.45 1.28 0.03
N PRO A 362 -8.38 0.73 -0.60
CA PRO A 362 -7.40 -0.10 0.06
C PRO A 362 -6.74 0.54 1.28
N ASN A 363 -6.40 1.81 1.21
CA ASN A 363 -5.77 2.52 2.31
C ASN A 363 -6.69 2.58 3.55
N ILE A 364 -7.94 2.97 3.36
CA ILE A 364 -8.90 3.06 4.47
C ILE A 364 -9.28 1.68 5.00
N TYR A 365 -9.36 0.67 4.12
CA TYR A 365 -9.60 -0.70 4.52
C TYR A 365 -8.48 -1.23 5.42
N SER A 366 -7.22 -1.07 5.04
CA SER A 366 -6.04 -1.49 5.82
C SER A 366 -5.82 -0.67 7.09
N LEU A 367 -6.13 0.64 7.06
CA LEU A 367 -6.09 1.52 8.23
C LEU A 367 -6.85 0.92 9.41
N THR A 368 -8.07 0.41 9.15
CA THR A 368 -8.93 -0.12 10.20
C THR A 368 -8.34 -1.36 10.88
N PHE A 369 -7.69 -2.24 10.13
CA PHE A 369 -7.02 -3.41 10.70
C PHE A 369 -5.77 -3.04 11.50
N SER A 370 -5.00 -2.07 11.02
CA SER A 370 -3.83 -1.57 11.74
C SER A 370 -4.21 -0.93 13.07
N LEU A 371 -5.30 -0.18 13.13
CA LEU A 371 -5.86 0.37 14.36
C LEU A 371 -6.27 -0.73 15.33
N GLN A 372 -6.91 -1.82 14.86
CA GLN A 372 -7.31 -2.92 15.70
C GLN A 372 -6.14 -3.69 16.32
N ILE A 373 -4.94 -3.65 15.70
CA ILE A 373 -3.73 -4.27 16.26
C ILE A 373 -3.11 -3.46 17.39
N MET A 374 -3.37 -2.16 17.47
CA MET A 374 -2.76 -1.27 18.47
C MET A 374 -3.11 -1.68 19.91
N GLY A 375 -4.31 -2.23 20.15
CA GLY A 375 -4.69 -2.68 21.49
C GLY A 375 -6.09 -3.25 21.61
N ARG A 376 -6.40 -3.78 22.80
CA ARG A 376 -7.74 -4.32 23.08
C ARG A 376 -8.85 -3.27 22.91
N TRP A 377 -8.57 -2.03 23.30
CA TRP A 377 -9.53 -0.93 23.17
C TRP A 377 -9.88 -0.61 21.73
N THR A 378 -8.88 -0.59 20.85
CA THR A 378 -9.07 -0.33 19.43
C THR A 378 -9.69 -1.53 18.70
N GLN A 379 -9.45 -2.74 19.19
CA GLN A 379 -10.02 -3.96 18.64
C GLN A 379 -11.53 -4.07 18.88
N VAL A 380 -12.01 -3.61 20.04
CA VAL A 380 -13.44 -3.61 20.38
C VAL A 380 -14.25 -2.66 19.49
N VAL A 381 -13.63 -1.57 19.01
CA VAL A 381 -14.31 -0.59 18.15
C VAL A 381 -14.55 -1.18 16.75
N PRO A 382 -15.79 -1.14 16.25
CA PRO A 382 -16.13 -1.69 14.95
C PRO A 382 -15.35 -1.01 13.81
N ARG A 383 -15.06 -1.79 12.78
CA ARG A 383 -14.32 -1.33 11.61
C ARG A 383 -14.94 -0.07 10.97
N PHE A 384 -16.26 -0.01 10.84
CA PHE A 384 -16.94 1.14 10.19
C PHE A 384 -16.76 2.46 10.96
N LEU A 385 -16.62 2.41 12.29
CA LEU A 385 -16.29 3.61 13.08
C LEU A 385 -14.86 4.08 12.79
N TRP A 386 -13.90 3.13 12.70
CA TRP A 386 -12.53 3.46 12.30
C TRP A 386 -12.46 4.02 10.87
N THR A 387 -13.28 3.49 9.94
CA THR A 387 -13.42 4.05 8.59
C THR A 387 -13.87 5.51 8.65
N PHE A 388 -14.87 5.82 9.47
CA PHE A 388 -15.37 7.20 9.65
C PHE A 388 -14.31 8.12 10.25
N VAL A 389 -13.70 7.71 11.37
CA VAL A 389 -12.64 8.50 12.04
C VAL A 389 -11.46 8.72 11.09
N GLY A 390 -11.00 7.69 10.39
CA GLY A 390 -9.93 7.79 9.41
C GLY A 390 -10.27 8.78 8.29
N THR A 391 -11.51 8.77 7.81
CA THR A 391 -11.99 9.73 6.79
C THR A 391 -11.91 11.17 7.30
N LEU A 392 -12.36 11.43 8.51
CA LEU A 392 -12.26 12.77 9.09
C LEU A 392 -10.80 13.22 9.27
N VAL A 393 -9.92 12.33 9.71
CA VAL A 393 -8.50 12.64 9.95
C VAL A 393 -7.80 12.99 8.64
N TYR A 394 -7.94 12.17 7.60
CA TYR A 394 -7.26 12.51 6.35
C TYR A 394 -7.86 13.74 5.66
N CYS A 395 -9.16 14.02 5.77
CA CYS A 395 -9.76 15.28 5.29
C CYS A 395 -9.17 16.49 6.02
N ALA A 396 -9.03 16.41 7.35
CA ALA A 396 -8.43 17.48 8.15
C ALA A 396 -6.98 17.78 7.77
N ILE A 397 -6.23 16.78 7.29
CA ILE A 397 -4.86 16.94 6.79
C ILE A 397 -4.87 17.46 5.34
N ALA A 398 -5.76 16.92 4.50
CA ALA A 398 -5.79 17.23 3.07
C ALA A 398 -6.22 18.68 2.80
N ILE A 399 -7.16 19.23 3.55
CA ILE A 399 -7.67 20.59 3.33
C ILE A 399 -6.54 21.63 3.40
N PRO A 400 -5.73 21.72 4.47
CA PRO A 400 -4.59 22.65 4.49
C PRO A 400 -3.46 22.23 3.55
N GLY A 401 -3.30 20.94 3.25
CA GLY A 401 -2.28 20.41 2.34
C GLY A 401 -2.54 20.69 0.85
N TYR A 402 -3.75 21.10 0.48
CA TYR A 402 -4.14 21.30 -0.92
C TYR A 402 -3.23 22.27 -1.68
N SER A 403 -2.85 23.38 -1.05
CA SER A 403 -1.98 24.40 -1.65
C SER A 403 -0.50 24.05 -1.71
N HIS A 404 -0.08 22.92 -1.10
CA HIS A 404 1.31 22.49 -1.00
C HIS A 404 1.49 21.06 -1.53
N PHE A 405 0.66 20.65 -2.50
CA PHE A 405 0.53 19.26 -2.94
C PHE A 405 1.86 18.62 -3.34
N GLU A 406 2.68 19.30 -4.17
CA GLU A 406 3.93 18.72 -4.69
C GLU A 406 4.94 18.39 -3.57
N SER A 407 5.18 19.35 -2.69
CA SER A 407 6.11 19.15 -1.57
C SER A 407 5.58 18.14 -0.57
N VAL A 408 4.25 18.08 -0.37
CA VAL A 408 3.63 17.05 0.48
C VAL A 408 3.81 15.68 -0.17
N LEU A 409 3.53 15.55 -1.47
CA LEU A 409 3.66 14.29 -2.19
C LEU A 409 5.11 13.78 -2.18
N GLU A 410 6.07 14.61 -2.59
CA GLU A 410 7.49 14.25 -2.65
C GLU A 410 8.01 13.78 -1.28
N ASN A 411 7.90 14.63 -0.25
CA ASN A 411 8.41 14.30 1.08
C ASN A 411 7.71 13.07 1.68
N PHE A 412 6.42 12.92 1.44
CA PHE A 412 5.65 11.78 1.93
C PHE A 412 6.10 10.47 1.26
N MET A 413 6.30 10.47 -0.08
CA MET A 413 6.76 9.28 -0.81
C MET A 413 8.09 8.76 -0.30
N LEU A 414 9.05 9.65 -0.12
CA LEU A 414 10.36 9.31 0.39
C LEU A 414 10.28 8.69 1.79
N LEU A 415 9.50 9.30 2.70
CA LEU A 415 9.30 8.76 4.06
C LEU A 415 8.64 7.38 4.06
N ILE A 416 7.67 7.15 3.16
CA ILE A 416 7.02 5.85 2.99
C ILE A 416 8.05 4.80 2.54
N GLY A 417 8.89 5.13 1.56
CA GLY A 417 9.95 4.25 1.09
C GLY A 417 10.91 3.81 2.20
N TYR A 418 11.27 4.72 3.11
CA TYR A 418 12.23 4.39 4.18
C TYR A 418 11.67 3.37 5.18
N TRP A 419 10.48 3.60 5.75
CA TRP A 419 9.95 2.69 6.75
C TRP A 419 9.54 1.33 6.16
N LEU A 420 9.07 1.31 4.90
CA LEU A 420 8.75 0.06 4.22
C LEU A 420 10.00 -0.75 3.88
N ALA A 421 11.09 -0.10 3.47
CA ALA A 421 12.38 -0.77 3.29
C ALA A 421 12.87 -1.42 4.59
N ILE A 422 12.69 -0.76 5.75
CA ILE A 422 12.98 -1.35 7.07
C ILE A 422 12.07 -2.56 7.34
N TYR A 423 10.77 -2.40 7.10
CA TYR A 423 9.79 -3.47 7.26
C TYR A 423 10.14 -4.69 6.43
N GLU A 424 10.50 -4.49 5.17
CA GLU A 424 10.89 -5.54 4.24
C GLU A 424 12.19 -6.23 4.68
N GLY A 425 13.19 -5.45 5.05
CA GLY A 425 14.47 -5.98 5.52
C GLY A 425 14.32 -6.92 6.72
N ILE A 426 13.53 -6.53 7.71
CA ILE A 426 13.26 -7.35 8.89
C ILE A 426 12.39 -8.57 8.54
N SER A 427 11.28 -8.35 7.83
CA SER A 427 10.29 -9.40 7.53
C SER A 427 10.86 -10.50 6.63
N LEU A 428 11.60 -10.12 5.59
CA LEU A 428 12.24 -11.08 4.68
C LEU A 428 13.36 -11.84 5.39
N THR A 429 14.14 -11.17 6.22
CA THR A 429 15.20 -11.82 7.01
C THR A 429 14.61 -12.84 7.99
N GLU A 430 13.56 -12.47 8.74
CA GLU A 430 12.89 -13.44 9.62
C GLU A 430 12.35 -14.62 8.82
N HIS A 431 11.68 -14.36 7.71
CA HIS A 431 11.07 -15.41 6.90
C HIS A 431 12.07 -16.41 6.33
N PHE A 432 13.15 -15.93 5.73
CA PHE A 432 14.09 -16.80 5.02
C PHE A 432 15.17 -17.39 5.92
N VAL A 433 15.68 -16.63 6.89
CA VAL A 433 16.83 -17.01 7.71
C VAL A 433 16.39 -17.71 9.00
N PHE A 434 15.44 -17.13 9.73
CA PHE A 434 15.12 -17.59 11.09
C PHE A 434 13.91 -18.51 11.17
N ALA A 435 12.80 -18.17 10.53
CA ALA A 435 11.57 -18.96 10.49
C ALA A 435 11.62 -20.08 9.45
N LYS A 436 12.60 -20.07 8.54
CA LYS A 436 12.77 -21.08 7.47
C LYS A 436 11.47 -21.35 6.70
N ARG A 437 10.70 -20.29 6.45
CA ARG A 437 9.42 -20.28 5.71
C ARG A 437 8.26 -21.02 6.37
N THR A 438 8.34 -21.29 7.68
CA THR A 438 7.29 -21.99 8.45
C THR A 438 6.87 -21.19 9.67
N TYR A 439 5.55 -21.12 9.90
CA TYR A 439 4.94 -20.44 11.04
C TYR A 439 3.89 -21.34 11.67
N ASP A 440 3.84 -21.31 12.99
CA ASP A 440 2.76 -21.93 13.75
C ASP A 440 1.53 -21.03 13.74
N ILE A 441 0.56 -21.40 12.91
CA ILE A 441 -0.65 -20.58 12.67
C ILE A 441 -1.46 -20.37 13.95
N THR A 442 -1.40 -21.29 14.92
CA THR A 442 -2.15 -21.17 16.18
C THR A 442 -1.55 -20.15 17.15
N ALA A 443 -0.30 -19.74 16.90
CA ALA A 443 0.45 -18.81 17.76
C ALA A 443 0.16 -17.32 17.50
N PHE A 444 -0.58 -16.97 16.43
CA PHE A 444 -0.71 -15.59 15.95
C PHE A 444 -1.20 -14.57 16.99
N ASN A 445 -1.90 -15.03 18.02
CA ASN A 445 -2.42 -14.20 19.11
C ASN A 445 -1.84 -14.54 20.50
N THR A 446 -0.79 -15.37 20.56
CA THR A 446 -0.17 -15.84 21.80
C THR A 446 1.21 -15.21 21.99
N PRO A 447 1.38 -14.18 22.84
CA PRO A 447 2.66 -13.46 22.98
C PRO A 447 3.84 -14.36 23.37
N SER A 448 3.60 -15.40 24.16
CA SER A 448 4.65 -16.33 24.63
C SER A 448 5.20 -17.25 23.52
N ARG A 449 4.48 -17.41 22.41
CA ARG A 449 4.85 -18.28 21.27
C ARG A 449 5.40 -17.48 20.08
N LEU A 450 5.34 -16.16 20.14
CA LEU A 450 5.85 -15.24 19.12
C LEU A 450 7.23 -14.71 19.50
N PRO A 451 8.01 -14.15 18.57
CA PRO A 451 9.26 -13.47 18.89
C PRO A 451 9.09 -12.44 20.00
N PRO A 452 10.07 -12.24 20.90
CA PRO A 452 10.02 -11.18 21.90
C PRO A 452 9.87 -9.79 21.30
N GLY A 453 10.53 -9.53 20.16
CA GLY A 453 10.42 -8.30 19.40
C GLY A 453 11.47 -7.24 19.75
N ILE A 454 12.41 -7.53 20.63
CA ILE A 454 13.50 -6.61 20.98
C ILE A 454 14.44 -6.42 19.79
N ALA A 455 14.83 -7.54 19.15
CA ALA A 455 15.69 -7.52 17.97
C ALA A 455 15.07 -6.69 16.84
N SER A 456 13.78 -6.84 16.59
CA SER A 456 13.09 -6.10 15.52
C SER A 456 12.97 -4.61 15.82
N LEU A 457 12.72 -4.20 17.08
CA LEU A 457 12.68 -2.79 17.46
C LEU A 457 14.04 -2.12 17.33
N LEU A 458 15.09 -2.77 17.79
CA LEU A 458 16.45 -2.25 17.67
C LEU A 458 16.87 -2.18 16.19
N ALA A 459 16.59 -3.21 15.40
CA ALA A 459 16.85 -3.23 13.98
C ALA A 459 16.06 -2.15 13.22
N PHE A 460 14.82 -1.89 13.64
CA PHE A 460 14.03 -0.78 13.11
C PHE A 460 14.71 0.57 13.38
N GLY A 461 15.25 0.78 14.58
CA GLY A 461 16.04 1.95 14.92
C GLY A 461 17.32 2.09 14.07
N PHE A 462 18.06 1.00 13.84
CA PHE A 462 19.20 1.01 12.92
C PHE A 462 18.79 1.31 11.47
N GLY A 463 17.64 0.80 11.03
CA GLY A 463 17.08 1.12 9.73
C GLY A 463 16.74 2.61 9.59
N ILE A 464 16.16 3.24 10.63
CA ILE A 464 15.95 4.70 10.67
C ILE A 464 17.28 5.44 10.57
N LEU A 465 18.30 5.00 11.28
CA LEU A 465 19.65 5.58 11.17
C LEU A 465 20.18 5.51 9.72
N GLY A 466 20.01 4.35 9.06
CA GLY A 466 20.36 4.19 7.65
C GLY A 466 19.61 5.16 6.74
N ALA A 467 18.29 5.29 6.93
CA ALA A 467 17.46 6.25 6.20
C ALA A 467 17.99 7.68 6.38
N VAL A 468 18.18 8.13 7.62
CA VAL A 468 18.68 9.48 7.95
C VAL A 468 20.07 9.76 7.35
N MET A 469 20.93 8.75 7.28
CA MET A 469 22.25 8.91 6.65
C MET A 469 22.17 9.08 5.14
N GLY A 470 21.21 8.44 4.49
CA GLY A 470 21.08 8.41 3.03
C GLY A 470 20.03 9.35 2.43
N MET A 471 19.17 9.95 3.24
CA MET A 471 18.06 10.78 2.76
C MET A 471 18.53 12.10 2.14
N ALA A 472 17.80 12.55 1.13
CA ALA A 472 17.90 13.87 0.54
C ALA A 472 16.49 14.49 0.49
N GLN A 473 16.09 15.12 1.60
CA GLN A 473 14.80 15.78 1.76
C GLN A 473 14.98 17.30 1.67
N VAL A 474 13.94 18.03 1.33
CA VAL A 474 13.95 19.50 1.28
C VAL A 474 14.41 20.12 2.62
N TRP A 475 14.08 19.48 3.72
CA TRP A 475 14.36 19.95 5.08
C TRP A 475 15.62 19.34 5.71
N PHE A 476 16.20 18.29 5.13
CA PHE A 476 17.41 17.64 5.66
C PHE A 476 18.16 16.82 4.61
N LEU A 477 19.47 17.07 4.51
CA LEU A 477 20.40 16.28 3.69
C LEU A 477 21.28 15.40 4.58
N GLY A 478 21.09 14.09 4.48
CA GLY A 478 21.89 13.11 5.20
C GLY A 478 23.38 13.16 4.83
N PRO A 479 24.28 12.74 5.75
CA PRO A 479 25.72 12.84 5.52
C PRO A 479 26.24 12.02 4.33
N ILE A 480 25.54 10.98 3.91
CA ILE A 480 25.84 10.20 2.69
C ILE A 480 25.09 10.79 1.50
N GLY A 481 23.78 11.06 1.63
CA GLY A 481 22.96 11.62 0.58
C GLY A 481 23.51 12.92 -0.02
N ARG A 482 24.05 13.81 0.82
CA ARG A 482 24.68 15.07 0.38
C ARG A 482 25.94 14.91 -0.49
N LYS A 483 26.57 13.73 -0.50
CA LYS A 483 27.76 13.43 -1.30
C LYS A 483 27.41 12.92 -2.71
N ILE A 484 26.13 12.67 -2.93
CA ILE A 484 25.57 12.20 -4.20
C ILE A 484 24.88 13.39 -4.85
N GLY A 485 24.97 13.52 -6.15
CA GLY A 485 24.29 14.62 -6.84
C GLY A 485 25.03 15.95 -6.78
N LEU A 486 24.28 17.02 -7.07
CA LEU A 486 24.80 18.39 -7.02
C LEU A 486 24.95 18.87 -5.57
N PRO A 487 25.98 19.73 -5.30
CA PRO A 487 26.10 20.36 -3.99
C PRO A 487 24.83 21.13 -3.59
N GLY A 488 24.31 20.86 -2.40
CA GLY A 488 23.10 21.50 -1.87
C GLY A 488 21.78 20.75 -2.17
N TYR A 489 21.74 19.90 -3.19
CA TYR A 489 20.55 19.09 -3.53
C TYR A 489 20.68 17.63 -3.08
N GLY A 490 21.89 17.05 -3.22
CA GLY A 490 22.13 15.65 -2.85
C GLY A 490 21.49 14.63 -3.79
N GLY A 491 21.44 13.38 -3.32
CA GLY A 491 20.73 12.27 -3.96
C GLY A 491 20.23 11.31 -2.90
N ASP A 492 18.97 10.88 -3.00
CA ASP A 492 18.33 10.06 -1.99
C ASP A 492 18.62 8.56 -2.18
N ILE A 493 19.32 7.98 -1.23
CA ILE A 493 19.52 6.53 -1.10
C ILE A 493 19.03 6.02 0.26
N GLY A 494 18.15 6.78 0.89
CA GLY A 494 17.64 6.50 2.23
C GLY A 494 16.97 5.14 2.35
N PHE A 495 16.13 4.74 1.37
CA PHE A 495 15.48 3.43 1.39
C PHE A 495 16.48 2.27 1.26
N ILE A 496 17.53 2.43 0.44
CA ILE A 496 18.57 1.41 0.25
C ILE A 496 19.33 1.19 1.56
N LEU A 497 19.76 2.29 2.21
CA LEU A 497 20.47 2.19 3.48
C LEU A 497 19.56 1.73 4.62
N ALA A 498 18.28 2.12 4.61
CA ALA A 498 17.28 1.65 5.56
C ALA A 498 17.12 0.12 5.50
N PHE A 499 16.98 -0.42 4.29
CA PHE A 499 16.92 -1.87 4.07
C PHE A 499 18.20 -2.58 4.52
N ALA A 500 19.36 -2.09 4.11
CA ALA A 500 20.65 -2.71 4.43
C ALA A 500 20.90 -2.71 5.93
N PHE A 501 20.75 -1.56 6.60
CA PHE A 501 21.01 -1.43 8.04
C PHE A 501 20.04 -2.27 8.87
N SER A 502 18.76 -2.28 8.52
CA SER A 502 17.76 -3.10 9.22
C SER A 502 18.01 -4.59 9.02
N THR A 503 18.34 -5.03 7.82
CA THR A 503 18.63 -6.44 7.49
C THR A 503 19.86 -6.94 8.25
N ILE A 504 20.97 -6.20 8.20
CA ILE A 504 22.23 -6.59 8.85
C ILE A 504 22.07 -6.61 10.38
N SER A 505 21.54 -5.52 10.94
CA SER A 505 21.35 -5.43 12.40
C SER A 505 20.35 -6.46 12.91
N TYR A 506 19.25 -6.70 12.17
CA TYR A 506 18.29 -7.73 12.54
C TYR A 506 18.91 -9.13 12.56
N THR A 507 19.69 -9.46 11.54
CA THR A 507 20.37 -10.77 11.47
C THR A 507 21.23 -11.02 12.70
N ILE A 508 21.99 -10.01 13.13
CA ILE A 508 22.85 -10.10 14.31
C ILE A 508 22.01 -10.19 15.59
N LEU A 509 21.14 -9.21 15.80
CA LEU A 509 20.35 -9.09 17.04
C LEU A 509 19.40 -10.26 17.24
N ARG A 510 18.75 -10.74 16.16
CA ARG A 510 17.84 -11.87 16.21
C ARG A 510 18.54 -13.19 16.56
N THR A 511 19.78 -13.34 16.13
CA THR A 511 20.62 -14.50 16.51
C THR A 511 20.83 -14.53 18.03
N PHE A 512 21.13 -13.39 18.64
CA PHE A 512 21.26 -13.29 20.11
C PHE A 512 19.90 -13.48 20.81
N GLU A 513 18.84 -12.85 20.32
CA GLU A 513 17.49 -12.97 20.88
C GLU A 513 17.01 -14.43 20.91
N LYS A 514 17.20 -15.18 19.80
CA LYS A 514 16.85 -16.62 19.76
C LYS A 514 17.67 -17.46 20.71
N ARG A 515 18.97 -17.16 20.88
CA ARG A 515 19.80 -17.86 21.86
C ARG A 515 19.36 -17.63 23.30
N THR A 516 18.89 -16.40 23.60
CA THR A 516 18.52 -16.00 24.96
C THR A 516 17.12 -16.49 25.32
N PHE A 517 16.16 -16.38 24.42
CA PHE A 517 14.73 -16.64 24.71
C PHE A 517 14.21 -17.94 24.09
N GLY A 518 14.96 -18.62 23.26
CA GLY A 518 14.58 -19.88 22.61
C GLY A 518 13.53 -19.76 21.49
N ARG A 519 13.09 -18.54 21.19
CA ARG A 519 11.99 -18.29 20.26
C ARG A 519 12.20 -17.07 19.37
#